data_4d9bb8c2e74584866b863259e0e59ea5
#
_entry.id   4d9bb8c2e74584866b863259e0e59ea5
#
_cell.length_a   1.000
_cell.length_b   1.000
_cell.length_c   1.000
_cell.angle_alpha   90.00
_cell.angle_beta   90.00
_cell.angle_gamma   90.00
#
_symmetry.space_group_name_H-M   'P 1'
#
loop_
_entity.id
_entity.type
_entity.pdbx_description
1 polymer ?
#
loop_
_entity_poly.entity_id
_entity_poly.type
_entity_poly.pdbx_seq_one_letter_code
_entity_poly.pdbx_strand_id
1 'polypeptide(L)'
;MIFLEHYFTNNLNLKSELRKIIYKYKDYELTFYSDNGVFSKDKLDFGSTLLLDTIFTEVKDSNLKVLDVGCGYGYIGISIAKILNGEVTMCDVNKRALHLAEKNCLENKVEAKVIESNVYENITDIYDLIITNPPIRAGK
;
A
#
# COMPACT_ATOMS: atom_id res chain seq x y z
N MET A 1 -23.01 8.51 0.86
CA MET A 1 -22.04 7.46 0.80
C MET A 1 -22.64 6.08 0.66
N ILE A 2 -23.60 6.00 -0.25
CA ILE A 2 -24.35 4.75 -0.43
C ILE A 2 -23.44 3.62 -0.88
N PHE A 3 -22.51 3.94 -1.78
CA PHE A 3 -21.58 2.93 -2.27
C PHE A 3 -20.75 2.35 -1.14
N LEU A 4 -20.25 3.20 -0.28
CA LEU A 4 -19.43 2.75 0.84
C LEU A 4 -20.22 1.92 1.83
N GLU A 5 -21.44 2.32 2.11
CA GLU A 5 -22.31 1.54 3.00
C GLU A 5 -22.58 0.16 2.44
N HIS A 6 -22.87 0.11 1.15
CA HIS A 6 -23.13 -1.16 0.50
C HIS A 6 -21.89 -2.05 0.55
N TYR A 7 -20.74 -1.44 0.31
CA TYR A 7 -19.48 -2.17 0.34
C TYR A 7 -19.23 -2.76 1.73
N PHE A 8 -19.42 -1.98 2.76
CA PHE A 8 -19.23 -2.47 4.12
C PHE A 8 -20.25 -3.55 4.48
N THR A 9 -21.48 -3.40 4.03
CA THR A 9 -22.49 -4.40 4.29
C THR A 9 -22.10 -5.73 3.69
N ASN A 10 -21.63 -5.72 2.45
CA ASN A 10 -21.18 -6.95 1.81
C ASN A 10 -20.00 -7.56 2.54
N ASN A 11 -19.09 -6.73 3.01
CA ASN A 11 -17.92 -7.21 3.71
C ASN A 11 -18.25 -7.80 5.07
N LEU A 12 -19.28 -7.28 5.71
CA LEU A 12 -19.72 -7.88 6.95
C LEU A 12 -20.23 -9.30 6.71
N ASN A 13 -20.94 -9.50 5.61
CA ASN A 13 -21.44 -10.82 5.26
C ASN A 13 -20.31 -11.76 4.89
N LEU A 14 -19.25 -11.23 4.29
CA LEU A 14 -18.10 -12.02 3.87
C LEU A 14 -17.10 -12.22 4.99
N LYS A 15 -17.37 -11.70 6.17
CA LYS A 15 -16.45 -11.77 7.28
C LYS A 15 -15.15 -11.10 6.96
N SER A 16 -15.16 -9.82 7.12
CA SER A 16 -13.96 -9.02 6.99
C SER A 16 -12.97 -9.46 8.07
N GLU A 17 -11.96 -10.19 7.67
CA GLU A 17 -10.93 -10.64 8.60
C GLU A 17 -9.63 -9.92 8.30
N LEU A 18 -9.17 -9.19 9.27
CA LEU A 18 -7.88 -8.53 9.13
C LEU A 18 -6.78 -9.58 9.25
N ARG A 19 -5.90 -9.56 8.29
CA ARG A 19 -4.76 -10.46 8.26
C ARG A 19 -3.52 -9.63 8.56
N LYS A 20 -2.71 -10.13 9.47
CA LYS A 20 -1.52 -9.44 9.89
C LYS A 20 -0.33 -9.93 9.08
N ILE A 21 0.41 -9.00 8.53
CA ILE A 21 1.59 -9.30 7.71
C ILE A 21 2.77 -8.58 8.32
N ILE A 22 3.89 -9.27 8.45
CA ILE A 22 5.09 -8.67 9.00
C ILE A 22 6.17 -8.67 7.93
N TYR A 23 6.78 -7.52 7.72
CA TYR A 23 7.89 -7.38 6.79
C TYR A 23 9.14 -7.01 7.57
N LYS A 24 10.18 -7.80 7.38
CA LYS A 24 11.45 -7.58 8.05
C LYS A 24 12.53 -7.29 7.02
N TYR A 25 13.27 -6.23 7.26
CA TYR A 25 14.42 -5.90 6.44
C TYR A 25 15.49 -5.30 7.33
N LYS A 26 16.62 -6.00 7.44
CA LYS A 26 17.70 -5.63 8.34
C LYS A 26 17.13 -5.45 9.74
N ASP A 27 17.31 -4.28 10.34
CA ASP A 27 16.83 -4.03 11.69
C ASP A 27 15.39 -3.53 11.74
N TYR A 28 14.74 -3.40 10.60
CA TYR A 28 13.37 -2.91 10.54
C TYR A 28 12.38 -4.05 10.60
N GLU A 29 11.32 -3.83 11.36
CA GLU A 29 10.21 -4.76 11.39
C GLU A 29 8.94 -3.94 11.30
N LEU A 30 8.17 -4.13 10.23
CA LEU A 30 6.94 -3.40 10.00
C LEU A 30 5.77 -4.35 10.06
N THR A 31 4.67 -3.85 10.58
CA THR A 31 3.46 -4.63 10.73
C THR A 31 2.36 -4.02 9.88
N PHE A 32 1.71 -4.85 9.08
CA PHE A 32 0.64 -4.40 8.20
C PHE A 32 -0.61 -5.21 8.43
N TYR A 33 -1.74 -4.56 8.26
CA TYR A 33 -3.03 -5.23 8.30
C TYR A 33 -3.62 -5.17 6.90
N SER A 34 -4.09 -6.32 6.46
CA SER A 34 -4.77 -6.47 5.18
C SER A 34 -6.11 -7.09 5.44
N ASP A 35 -7.01 -6.97 4.48
CA ASP A 35 -8.35 -7.50 4.63
C ASP A 35 -8.57 -8.55 3.55
N ASN A 36 -8.78 -9.78 3.97
CA ASN A 36 -8.97 -10.89 3.04
C ASN A 36 -10.17 -10.71 2.13
N GLY A 37 -11.13 -9.91 2.57
CA GLY A 37 -12.30 -9.64 1.73
C GLY A 37 -12.03 -8.66 0.61
N VAL A 38 -10.91 -7.97 0.64
CA VAL A 38 -10.59 -6.93 -0.33
C VAL A 38 -9.42 -7.29 -1.20
N PHE A 39 -8.38 -7.84 -0.62
CA PHE A 39 -7.15 -8.10 -1.33
C PHE A 39 -6.96 -9.59 -1.51
N SER A 40 -6.36 -9.95 -2.65
CA SER A 40 -6.05 -11.35 -2.83
C SER A 40 -4.93 -11.71 -1.89
N LYS A 41 -4.44 -12.78 -2.00
CA LYS A 41 -3.78 -13.50 -1.01
C LYS A 41 -2.28 -13.40 -1.05
N ASP A 42 -1.66 -14.43 -0.62
CA ASP A 42 -0.23 -14.50 -0.38
C ASP A 42 0.62 -14.21 -1.59
N LYS A 43 0.14 -14.49 -2.78
CA LYS A 43 0.91 -14.26 -3.98
C LYS A 43 1.22 -12.79 -4.20
N LEU A 44 0.24 -11.94 -3.91
CA LEU A 44 0.45 -10.50 -4.07
C LEU A 44 1.48 -10.00 -3.08
N ASP A 45 1.39 -10.50 -1.85
CA ASP A 45 2.34 -10.11 -0.82
C ASP A 45 3.76 -10.55 -1.17
N PHE A 46 3.88 -11.73 -1.76
CA PHE A 46 5.19 -12.23 -2.16
C PHE A 46 5.80 -11.35 -3.24
N GLY A 47 5.00 -10.97 -4.24
CA GLY A 47 5.47 -10.08 -5.29
C GLY A 47 5.87 -8.73 -4.76
N SER A 48 5.10 -8.20 -3.82
CA SER A 48 5.41 -6.92 -3.21
C SER A 48 6.70 -6.99 -2.40
N THR A 49 6.90 -8.09 -1.70
CA THR A 49 8.13 -8.28 -0.93
C THR A 49 9.35 -8.33 -1.84
N LEU A 50 9.25 -9.05 -2.95
CA LEU A 50 10.35 -9.10 -3.91
C LEU A 50 10.65 -7.72 -4.47
N LEU A 51 9.60 -6.95 -4.77
CA LEU A 51 9.78 -5.61 -5.29
C LEU A 51 10.47 -4.72 -4.28
N LEU A 52 10.07 -4.80 -3.01
CA LEU A 52 10.71 -4.02 -1.96
C LEU A 52 12.17 -4.39 -1.81
N ASP A 53 12.47 -5.69 -1.79
CA ASP A 53 13.85 -6.12 -1.65
C ASP A 53 14.70 -5.60 -2.81
N THR A 54 14.14 -5.58 -4.00
CA THR A 54 14.85 -5.05 -5.16
C THR A 54 15.07 -3.56 -5.01
N ILE A 55 14.06 -2.83 -4.58
CA ILE A 55 14.18 -1.39 -4.39
C ILE A 55 15.27 -1.08 -3.38
N PHE A 56 15.27 -1.78 -2.25
CA PHE A 56 16.26 -1.50 -1.21
C PHE A 56 17.67 -1.92 -1.60
N THR A 57 17.78 -2.84 -2.56
CA THR A 57 19.09 -3.21 -3.10
C THR A 57 19.60 -2.17 -4.09
N GLU A 58 18.72 -1.66 -4.94
CA GLU A 58 19.13 -0.79 -6.04
C GLU A 58 19.09 0.69 -5.71
N VAL A 59 18.13 1.11 -4.87
CA VAL A 59 17.95 2.52 -4.56
C VAL A 59 18.69 2.82 -3.27
N LYS A 60 19.73 3.63 -3.36
CA LYS A 60 20.55 3.96 -2.19
C LYS A 60 20.27 5.34 -1.63
N ASP A 61 19.59 6.18 -2.40
CA ASP A 61 19.29 7.54 -1.96
C ASP A 61 18.20 7.54 -0.91
N SER A 62 18.28 8.48 0.02
CA SER A 62 17.21 8.69 1.00
C SER A 62 16.50 9.99 0.67
N ASN A 63 15.38 10.21 1.36
CA ASN A 63 14.61 11.45 1.21
C ASN A 63 14.07 11.68 -0.19
N LEU A 64 13.85 10.60 -0.93
CA LEU A 64 13.26 10.69 -2.25
C LEU A 64 11.76 10.99 -2.14
N LYS A 65 11.24 11.68 -3.16
CA LYS A 65 9.82 11.92 -3.27
C LYS A 65 9.22 10.78 -4.10
N VAL A 66 8.31 10.04 -3.49
CA VAL A 66 7.86 8.76 -4.01
C VAL A 66 6.35 8.75 -4.19
N LEU A 67 5.91 8.19 -5.31
CA LEU A 67 4.49 7.96 -5.56
C LEU A 67 4.23 6.47 -5.67
N ASP A 68 3.30 5.98 -4.85
CA ASP A 68 2.88 4.58 -4.85
C ASP A 68 1.49 4.52 -5.45
N VAL A 69 1.39 4.10 -6.70
CA VAL A 69 0.14 4.07 -7.45
C VAL A 69 -0.52 2.71 -7.28
N GLY A 70 -1.80 2.72 -6.86
CA GLY A 70 -2.49 1.48 -6.55
C GLY A 70 -1.95 0.91 -5.26
N CYS A 71 -1.83 1.73 -4.24
CA CYS A 71 -1.08 1.40 -3.04
C CYS A 71 -1.70 0.28 -2.21
N GLY A 72 -2.99 -0.02 -2.40
CA GLY A 72 -3.65 -1.01 -1.58
C GLY A 72 -3.57 -0.63 -0.11
N TYR A 73 -3.16 -1.56 0.71
CA TYR A 73 -3.08 -1.30 2.16
C TYR A 73 -1.77 -0.66 2.58
N GLY A 74 -0.94 -0.28 1.63
CA GLY A 74 0.23 0.55 1.92
C GLY A 74 1.54 -0.18 2.09
N TYR A 75 1.59 -1.45 1.77
CA TYR A 75 2.76 -2.29 2.04
C TYR A 75 4.05 -1.68 1.48
N ILE A 76 4.03 -1.29 0.21
CA ILE A 76 5.24 -0.79 -0.45
C ILE A 76 5.55 0.64 -0.01
N GLY A 77 4.56 1.53 -0.09
CA GLY A 77 4.80 2.94 0.22
C GLY A 77 5.24 3.17 1.65
N ILE A 78 4.60 2.50 2.59
CA ILE A 78 4.95 2.68 3.99
C ILE A 78 6.34 2.12 4.29
N SER A 79 6.68 1.00 3.67
CA SER A 79 8.02 0.42 3.85
C SER A 79 9.10 1.37 3.35
N ILE A 80 8.86 2.01 2.21
CA ILE A 80 9.83 2.96 1.67
C ILE A 80 9.93 4.18 2.57
N ALA A 81 8.80 4.68 3.05
CA ALA A 81 8.82 5.83 3.95
C ALA A 81 9.61 5.53 5.20
N LYS A 82 9.46 4.32 5.74
CA LYS A 82 10.13 3.94 6.98
C LYS A 82 11.60 3.67 6.79
N ILE A 83 11.95 2.93 5.75
CA ILE A 83 13.31 2.42 5.60
C ILE A 83 14.22 3.40 4.86
N LEU A 84 13.71 4.08 3.85
CA LEU A 84 14.49 5.05 3.09
C LEU A 84 14.18 6.48 3.45
N ASN A 85 13.32 6.68 4.45
CA ASN A 85 12.90 8.02 4.85
C ASN A 85 12.35 8.83 3.68
N GLY A 86 11.59 8.16 2.82
CA GLY A 86 11.03 8.81 1.65
C GLY A 86 9.82 9.68 1.99
N GLU A 87 9.62 10.69 1.17
CA GLU A 87 8.41 11.51 1.24
C GLU A 87 7.40 10.85 0.31
N VAL A 88 6.47 10.09 0.88
CA VAL A 88 5.64 9.17 0.11
C VAL A 88 4.22 9.66 0.00
N THR A 89 3.71 9.61 -1.23
CA THR A 89 2.30 9.78 -1.51
C THR A 89 1.77 8.44 -2.02
N MET A 90 0.68 7.99 -1.44
CA MET A 90 0.04 6.75 -1.84
C MET A 90 -1.34 7.05 -2.38
N CYS A 91 -1.71 6.41 -3.49
CA CYS A 91 -3.03 6.63 -4.04
C CYS A 91 -3.67 5.32 -4.47
N ASP A 92 -5.00 5.29 -4.40
CA ASP A 92 -5.78 4.15 -4.81
C ASP A 92 -7.20 4.63 -5.09
N VAL A 93 -7.93 3.87 -5.88
CA VAL A 93 -9.33 4.19 -6.13
C VAL A 93 -10.24 3.55 -5.08
N ASN A 94 -9.74 2.59 -4.35
CA ASN A 94 -10.50 1.82 -3.38
C ASN A 94 -10.43 2.47 -2.01
N LYS A 95 -11.56 3.02 -1.56
CA LYS A 95 -11.58 3.74 -0.28
C LYS A 95 -11.25 2.85 0.90
N ARG A 96 -11.66 1.60 0.85
CA ARG A 96 -11.35 0.69 1.95
C ARG A 96 -9.86 0.41 2.03
N ALA A 97 -9.21 0.30 0.87
CA ALA A 97 -7.76 0.15 0.85
C ALA A 97 -7.09 1.37 1.47
N LEU A 98 -7.59 2.56 1.14
CA LEU A 98 -7.01 3.78 1.70
C LEU A 98 -7.16 3.84 3.21
N HIS A 99 -8.29 3.37 3.75
CA HIS A 99 -8.45 3.30 5.19
C HIS A 99 -7.42 2.39 5.83
N LEU A 100 -7.17 1.26 5.19
CA LEU A 100 -6.14 0.34 5.70
C LEU A 100 -4.77 0.96 5.59
N ALA A 101 -4.50 1.66 4.49
CA ALA A 101 -3.21 2.33 4.34
C ALA A 101 -2.99 3.35 5.45
N GLU A 102 -4.01 4.13 5.77
CA GLU A 102 -3.91 5.09 6.86
C GLU A 102 -3.69 4.42 8.21
N LYS A 103 -4.41 3.33 8.44
CA LYS A 103 -4.23 2.56 9.67
C LYS A 103 -2.81 2.03 9.77
N ASN A 104 -2.28 1.54 8.66
CA ASN A 104 -0.93 0.99 8.66
C ASN A 104 0.15 2.07 8.79
N CYS A 105 -0.12 3.27 8.31
CA CYS A 105 0.77 4.40 8.58
C CYS A 105 0.89 4.65 10.08
N LEU A 106 -0.24 4.66 10.77
CA LEU A 106 -0.24 4.86 12.21
C LEU A 106 0.46 3.73 12.93
N GLU A 107 0.21 2.51 12.49
CA GLU A 107 0.81 1.33 13.10
C GLU A 107 2.33 1.39 13.06
N ASN A 108 2.87 1.88 11.94
CA ASN A 108 4.31 1.90 11.73
C ASN A 108 4.93 3.27 12.00
N LYS A 109 4.14 4.20 12.51
CA LYS A 109 4.60 5.55 12.85
C LYS A 109 5.24 6.23 11.66
N VAL A 110 4.53 6.17 10.54
CA VAL A 110 4.97 6.76 9.28
C VAL A 110 3.99 7.85 8.89
N GLU A 111 4.50 8.95 8.39
CA GLU A 111 3.67 10.00 7.81
C GLU A 111 3.76 9.89 6.30
N ALA A 112 2.62 9.72 5.67
CA ALA A 112 2.54 9.65 4.23
C ALA A 112 1.22 10.27 3.80
N LYS A 113 1.21 10.80 2.59
CA LYS A 113 -0.02 11.37 2.03
C LYS A 113 -0.81 10.24 1.38
N VAL A 114 -2.08 10.13 1.71
CA VAL A 114 -2.94 9.08 1.19
C VAL A 114 -4.08 9.75 0.45
N ILE A 115 -4.18 9.47 -0.86
CA ILE A 115 -5.10 10.17 -1.74
C ILE A 115 -5.96 9.18 -2.51
N GLU A 116 -7.25 9.49 -2.61
CA GLU A 116 -8.12 8.72 -3.50
C GLU A 116 -7.92 9.26 -4.91
N SER A 117 -7.42 8.43 -5.81
CA SER A 117 -7.11 8.87 -7.15
C SER A 117 -7.14 7.70 -8.11
N ASN A 118 -7.71 7.93 -9.28
CA ASN A 118 -7.71 6.96 -10.36
C ASN A 118 -6.46 7.22 -11.19
N VAL A 119 -5.41 6.45 -10.88
CA VAL A 119 -4.10 6.59 -11.50
C VAL A 119 -3.55 7.98 -11.22
N TYR A 120 -3.44 8.84 -12.22
CA TYR A 120 -2.80 10.14 -12.03
C TYR A 120 -3.78 11.31 -11.96
N GLU A 121 -5.05 11.00 -11.80
CA GLU A 121 -6.10 12.00 -11.93
C GLU A 121 -5.94 13.19 -10.99
N ASN A 122 -5.58 12.92 -9.75
CA ASN A 122 -5.43 13.96 -8.74
C ASN A 122 -3.98 14.15 -8.32
N ILE A 123 -3.05 13.72 -9.16
CA ILE A 123 -1.62 13.79 -8.84
C ILE A 123 -1.01 14.85 -9.74
N THR A 124 -0.50 15.91 -9.14
CA THR A 124 0.05 17.03 -9.88
C THR A 124 1.52 17.30 -9.58
N ASP A 125 2.08 16.60 -8.64
CA ASP A 125 3.49 16.80 -8.25
C ASP A 125 4.45 16.04 -9.15
N ILE A 126 5.72 16.33 -8.97
CA ILE A 126 6.81 15.62 -9.64
C ILE A 126 7.46 14.71 -8.61
N TYR A 127 7.75 13.47 -9.01
CA TYR A 127 8.29 12.48 -8.09
C TYR A 127 9.61 11.93 -8.59
N ASP A 128 10.47 11.57 -7.64
CA ASP A 128 11.75 10.95 -7.95
C ASP A 128 11.59 9.48 -8.30
N LEU A 129 10.59 8.84 -7.70
CA LEU A 129 10.36 7.42 -7.89
C LEU A 129 8.85 7.17 -7.94
N ILE A 130 8.41 6.48 -8.98
CA ILE A 130 7.00 6.11 -9.11
C ILE A 130 6.92 4.60 -9.16
N ILE A 131 6.11 4.04 -8.28
CA ILE A 131 5.97 2.60 -8.17
C ILE A 131 4.54 2.25 -8.48
N THR A 132 4.35 1.23 -9.30
CA THR A 132 3.04 0.68 -9.52
C THR A 132 3.17 -0.84 -9.46
N ASN A 133 2.28 -1.45 -8.70
CA ASN A 133 2.27 -2.90 -8.53
C ASN A 133 0.84 -3.38 -8.75
N PRO A 134 0.37 -3.31 -9.99
CA PRO A 134 -1.03 -3.64 -10.27
C PRO A 134 -1.28 -5.12 -10.08
N PRO A 135 -2.50 -5.48 -9.71
CA PRO A 135 -2.84 -6.89 -9.60
C PRO A 135 -2.77 -7.55 -10.97
N ILE A 136 -2.25 -8.75 -10.98
CA ILE A 136 -2.16 -9.53 -12.20
C ILE A 136 -3.31 -10.53 -12.20
N ARG A 137 -4.08 -10.51 -13.27
CA ARG A 137 -5.20 -11.42 -13.40
C ARG A 137 -4.84 -12.55 -14.33
N ALA A 138 -4.73 -13.73 -13.75
CA ALA A 138 -4.47 -14.91 -14.54
C ALA A 138 -5.70 -15.24 -15.39
N GLY A 139 -5.47 -15.82 -16.53
CA GLY A 139 -6.57 -16.28 -17.36
C GLY A 139 -7.21 -15.22 -18.21
N LYS A 140 -6.56 -14.15 -18.40
CA LYS A 140 -7.11 -13.09 -19.24
C LYS A 140 -6.57 -13.16 -20.63
#